data_b36e277bf855bb3f7e066da43771982d
#
_entry.id   b36e277bf855bb3f7e066da43771982d
#
_cell.length_a   1.000
_cell.length_b   1.000
_cell.length_c   1.000
_cell.angle_alpha   90.00
_cell.angle_beta   90.00
_cell.angle_gamma   90.00
#
_symmetry.space_group_name_H-M   'P 1'
#
loop_
_entity.id
_entity.type
_entity.pdbx_description
1 polymer ?
#
loop_
_entity_poly.entity_id
_entity_poly.type
_entity_poly.pdbx_seq_one_letter_code
_entity_poly.pdbx_strand_id
1 'polypeptide(L)'
;KGEAYYCFCDKERLATLKTEVVEGKEISIYDKHCLHLSKEEVEENLKSGKPYVIRQNNPTTGTTTFHDELYGDITVDNSELDDMILIKSDGYPTYNFANVVDDHLMEITHVVRGNEYLSSTPKYNRLYEAFGWEIPTYIHLPLITDEEHKKLSKRSGHSSFEDIIEQGFLPEAVVNFIALLGWSPEDNREIFSLDELIKEFDYRRINKSPSVFDMGKLKWMNGEYIKAMDFDKFYEKALPYLHQ
;
A
#
# COMPACT_ATOMS: atom_id res chain seq x y z
N LYS A 1 12.33 -11.96 23.30
CA LYS A 1 13.06 -12.52 22.16
C LYS A 1 14.14 -11.54 21.61
N GLY A 2 14.12 -10.24 22.02
CA GLY A 2 15.08 -9.24 21.57
C GLY A 2 14.70 -8.55 20.25
N GLU A 3 13.50 -8.77 19.74
CA GLU A 3 13.01 -8.24 18.46
C GLU A 3 12.42 -6.81 18.56
N ALA A 4 12.25 -6.32 19.79
CA ALA A 4 11.78 -4.97 20.08
C ALA A 4 12.37 -4.45 21.39
N TYR A 5 12.40 -3.12 21.54
CA TYR A 5 12.94 -2.47 22.72
C TYR A 5 12.24 -1.14 23.04
N TYR A 6 12.37 -0.67 24.28
CA TYR A 6 11.89 0.61 24.73
C TYR A 6 12.81 1.74 24.25
N CYS A 7 12.25 2.78 23.69
CA CYS A 7 12.98 3.98 23.30
C CYS A 7 12.45 5.19 24.09
N PHE A 8 13.30 5.80 24.89
CA PHE A 8 13.00 6.93 25.78
C PHE A 8 13.52 8.28 25.23
N CYS A 9 13.94 8.32 23.96
CA CYS A 9 14.43 9.55 23.34
C CYS A 9 13.30 10.58 23.21
N ASP A 10 13.59 11.82 23.62
CA ASP A 10 12.74 12.97 23.41
C ASP A 10 12.91 13.57 22.00
N LYS A 11 12.09 14.58 21.69
CA LYS A 11 12.14 15.26 20.40
C LYS A 11 13.46 15.98 20.15
N GLU A 12 14.08 16.52 21.21
CA GLU A 12 15.34 17.25 21.12
C GLU A 12 16.46 16.29 20.73
N ARG A 13 16.53 15.13 21.39
CA ARG A 13 17.50 14.07 21.04
C ARG A 13 17.28 13.55 19.60
N LEU A 14 16.03 13.31 19.21
CA LEU A 14 15.74 12.83 17.86
C LEU A 14 16.09 13.86 16.77
N ALA A 15 15.99 15.15 17.07
CA ALA A 15 16.39 16.22 16.15
C ALA A 15 17.91 16.29 15.91
N THR A 16 18.73 15.64 16.74
CA THR A 16 20.19 15.55 16.54
C THR A 16 20.63 14.41 15.62
N LEU A 17 19.70 13.54 15.20
CA LEU A 17 20.00 12.43 14.30
C LEU A 17 20.41 12.95 12.93
N LYS A 18 21.33 12.21 12.29
CA LYS A 18 21.70 12.50 10.90
C LYS A 18 20.47 12.30 10.01
N THR A 19 20.25 13.26 9.14
CA THR A 19 19.21 13.20 8.12
C THR A 19 19.85 12.82 6.79
N GLU A 20 19.33 11.79 6.16
CA GLU A 20 19.68 11.43 4.78
C GLU A 20 18.54 11.82 3.86
N VAL A 21 18.87 12.28 2.66
CA VAL A 21 17.86 12.59 1.64
C VAL A 21 17.69 11.36 0.75
N VAL A 22 16.58 10.67 0.89
CA VAL A 22 16.19 9.54 0.05
C VAL A 22 14.98 9.96 -0.79
N GLU A 23 15.10 9.88 -2.11
CA GLU A 23 14.05 10.29 -3.06
C GLU A 23 13.46 11.69 -2.82
N GLY A 24 14.32 12.63 -2.41
CA GLY A 24 13.90 14.02 -2.14
C GLY A 24 13.16 14.23 -0.81
N LYS A 25 13.13 13.23 0.05
CA LYS A 25 12.61 13.32 1.42
C LYS A 25 13.73 13.19 2.43
N GLU A 26 13.73 14.06 3.43
CA GLU A 26 14.63 13.93 4.56
C GLU A 26 14.15 12.79 5.46
N ILE A 27 14.98 11.76 5.59
CA ILE A 27 14.73 10.60 6.47
C ILE A 27 15.79 10.62 7.56
N SER A 28 15.36 10.64 8.81
CA SER A 28 16.26 10.48 9.96
C SER A 28 16.30 9.01 10.36
N ILE A 29 17.44 8.36 10.15
CA ILE A 29 17.64 6.98 10.60
C ILE A 29 17.95 7.00 12.10
N TYR A 30 17.19 6.23 12.88
CA TYR A 30 17.39 6.11 14.31
C TYR A 30 18.65 5.29 14.62
N ASP A 31 19.52 5.85 15.45
CA ASP A 31 20.85 5.33 15.78
C ASP A 31 20.88 4.20 16.82
N LYS A 32 19.73 3.61 17.15
CA LYS A 32 19.58 2.53 18.12
C LYS A 32 20.07 2.87 19.56
N HIS A 33 20.16 4.14 19.91
CA HIS A 33 20.68 4.60 21.20
C HIS A 33 20.07 3.84 22.40
N CYS A 34 18.75 3.70 22.45
CA CYS A 34 18.08 3.04 23.56
C CYS A 34 18.16 1.50 23.53
N LEU A 35 18.61 0.90 22.44
CA LEU A 35 18.82 -0.56 22.37
C LEU A 35 19.93 -1.01 23.33
N HIS A 36 20.87 -0.11 23.62
CA HIS A 36 22.07 -0.40 24.44
C HIS A 36 21.90 -0.03 25.92
N LEU A 37 20.72 0.42 26.34
CA LEU A 37 20.41 0.64 27.75
C LEU A 37 20.45 -0.69 28.52
N SER A 38 21.01 -0.65 29.74
CA SER A 38 20.95 -1.80 30.64
C SER A 38 19.50 -2.09 31.10
N LYS A 39 19.26 -3.29 31.59
CA LYS A 39 17.94 -3.63 32.13
C LYS A 39 17.55 -2.73 33.29
N GLU A 40 18.52 -2.39 34.15
CA GLU A 40 18.36 -1.52 35.30
C GLU A 40 17.94 -0.11 34.85
N GLU A 41 18.59 0.46 33.83
CA GLU A 41 18.24 1.77 33.27
C GLU A 41 16.84 1.76 32.66
N VAL A 42 16.46 0.72 31.94
CA VAL A 42 15.12 0.56 31.37
C VAL A 42 14.07 0.51 32.49
N GLU A 43 14.30 -0.30 33.54
CA GLU A 43 13.39 -0.40 34.68
C GLU A 43 13.24 0.92 35.43
N GLU A 44 14.34 1.65 35.63
CA GLU A 44 14.32 2.97 36.30
C GLU A 44 13.53 3.98 35.48
N ASN A 45 13.76 4.04 34.16
CA ASN A 45 12.99 4.92 33.26
C ASN A 45 11.50 4.59 33.28
N LEU A 46 11.12 3.30 33.28
CA LEU A 46 9.71 2.90 33.37
C LEU A 46 9.10 3.26 34.74
N LYS A 47 9.80 2.98 35.85
CA LYS A 47 9.35 3.31 37.22
C LYS A 47 9.20 4.81 37.45
N SER A 48 10.05 5.61 36.82
CA SER A 48 9.95 7.09 36.89
C SER A 48 8.83 7.68 36.03
N GLY A 49 8.12 6.85 35.24
CA GLY A 49 7.05 7.29 34.35
C GLY A 49 7.55 8.08 33.13
N LYS A 50 8.82 7.88 32.73
CA LYS A 50 9.37 8.54 31.55
C LYS A 50 8.61 8.08 30.29
N PRO A 51 8.14 9.00 29.43
CA PRO A 51 7.47 8.64 28.18
C PRO A 51 8.38 7.80 27.29
N TYR A 52 7.81 6.79 26.65
CA TYR A 52 8.55 5.90 25.73
C TYR A 52 7.70 5.50 24.52
N VAL A 53 8.39 5.00 23.51
CA VAL A 53 7.81 4.25 22.40
C VAL A 53 8.45 2.85 22.36
N ILE A 54 7.80 1.91 21.70
CA ILE A 54 8.41 0.60 21.42
C ILE A 54 8.87 0.60 19.98
N ARG A 55 10.15 0.31 19.74
CA ARG A 55 10.73 0.17 18.42
C ARG A 55 11.02 -1.28 18.08
N GLN A 56 10.89 -1.60 16.79
CA GLN A 56 11.39 -2.84 16.24
C GLN A 56 12.93 -2.83 16.30
N ASN A 57 13.53 -3.99 16.58
CA ASN A 57 14.98 -4.17 16.50
C ASN A 57 15.34 -4.88 15.19
N ASN A 58 15.70 -4.11 14.18
CA ASN A 58 16.14 -4.64 12.89
C ASN A 58 17.66 -4.89 12.88
N PRO A 59 18.14 -5.90 12.15
CA PRO A 59 19.58 -6.10 11.94
C PRO A 59 20.17 -4.94 11.14
N THR A 60 21.46 -4.69 11.34
CA THR A 60 22.21 -3.63 10.63
C THR A 60 23.20 -4.20 9.62
N THR A 61 23.33 -5.52 9.55
CA THR A 61 24.28 -6.22 8.65
C THR A 61 23.58 -7.37 7.95
N GLY A 62 24.11 -7.77 6.78
CA GLY A 62 23.52 -8.80 5.94
C GLY A 62 22.37 -8.27 5.11
N THR A 63 21.56 -9.15 4.55
CA THR A 63 20.46 -8.83 3.66
C THR A 63 19.18 -9.53 4.07
N THR A 64 18.03 -8.93 3.74
CA THR A 64 16.72 -9.55 3.85
C THR A 64 16.11 -9.68 2.46
N THR A 65 15.70 -10.89 2.10
CA THR A 65 15.04 -11.19 0.81
C THR A 65 13.60 -11.58 1.04
N PHE A 66 12.70 -11.08 0.20
CA PHE A 66 11.30 -11.50 0.15
C PHE A 66 10.84 -11.67 -1.30
N HIS A 67 9.80 -12.47 -1.48
CA HIS A 67 9.18 -12.68 -2.79
C HIS A 67 7.96 -11.79 -2.96
N ASP A 68 7.86 -11.16 -4.14
CA ASP A 68 6.67 -10.45 -4.60
C ASP A 68 6.20 -11.07 -5.91
N GLU A 69 4.91 -11.33 -6.03
CA GLU A 69 4.34 -12.02 -7.20
C GLU A 69 4.56 -11.26 -8.52
N LEU A 70 4.67 -9.92 -8.47
CA LEU A 70 4.92 -9.12 -9.66
C LEU A 70 6.40 -8.83 -9.87
N TYR A 71 7.12 -8.48 -8.81
CA TYR A 71 8.52 -8.04 -8.92
C TYR A 71 9.54 -9.18 -8.76
N GLY A 72 9.09 -10.36 -8.29
CA GLY A 72 9.97 -11.49 -8.01
C GLY A 72 10.73 -11.30 -6.69
N ASP A 73 11.89 -11.92 -6.57
CA ASP A 73 12.70 -11.83 -5.36
C ASP A 73 13.38 -10.46 -5.24
N ILE A 74 13.12 -9.80 -4.13
CA ILE A 74 13.65 -8.48 -3.79
C ILE A 74 14.55 -8.62 -2.58
N THR A 75 15.80 -8.20 -2.72
CA THR A 75 16.81 -8.25 -1.67
C THR A 75 17.19 -6.83 -1.27
N VAL A 76 17.12 -6.54 0.03
CA VAL A 76 17.46 -5.25 0.63
C VAL A 76 18.64 -5.42 1.57
N ASP A 77 19.56 -4.46 1.61
CA ASP A 77 20.60 -4.42 2.64
C ASP A 77 19.97 -4.06 3.99
N ASN A 78 20.33 -4.82 5.04
CA ASN A 78 19.74 -4.58 6.36
C ASN A 78 20.16 -3.24 6.98
N SER A 79 21.25 -2.62 6.50
CA SER A 79 21.65 -1.26 6.90
C SER A 79 20.61 -0.19 6.51
N GLU A 80 19.75 -0.49 5.52
CA GLU A 80 18.65 0.40 5.09
C GLU A 80 17.39 0.25 5.93
N LEU A 81 17.32 -0.78 6.80
CA LEU A 81 16.15 -1.06 7.63
C LEU A 81 16.20 -0.22 8.92
N ASP A 82 15.41 0.83 8.98
CA ASP A 82 15.25 1.62 10.20
C ASP A 82 14.45 0.86 11.27
N ASP A 83 14.72 1.16 12.55
CA ASP A 83 13.95 0.66 13.67
C ASP A 83 12.64 1.45 13.81
N MET A 84 11.62 1.01 13.07
CA MET A 84 10.33 1.68 13.07
C MET A 84 9.65 1.61 14.44
N ILE A 85 8.87 2.64 14.76
CA ILE A 85 8.04 2.63 15.97
C ILE A 85 6.88 1.63 15.76
N LEU A 86 6.74 0.70 16.69
CA LEU A 86 5.64 -0.26 16.73
C LEU A 86 4.47 0.28 17.57
N ILE A 87 4.77 0.74 18.80
CA ILE A 87 3.79 1.31 19.72
C ILE A 87 4.21 2.74 20.06
N LYS A 88 3.27 3.65 19.91
CA LYS A 88 3.45 5.08 20.25
C LYS A 88 3.41 5.32 21.75
N SER A 89 3.82 6.51 22.19
CA SER A 89 3.81 6.90 23.61
C SER A 89 2.42 6.99 24.24
N ASP A 90 1.37 7.06 23.43
CA ASP A 90 -0.02 7.00 23.86
C ASP A 90 -0.55 5.56 24.03
N GLY A 91 0.29 4.55 23.78
CA GLY A 91 -0.03 3.12 23.86
C GLY A 91 -0.70 2.56 22.63
N TYR A 92 -1.00 3.36 21.61
CA TYR A 92 -1.59 2.88 20.35
C TYR A 92 -0.51 2.38 19.38
N PRO A 93 -0.79 1.31 18.61
CA PRO A 93 0.12 0.84 17.58
C PRO A 93 0.23 1.86 16.45
N THR A 94 1.36 1.84 15.75
CA THR A 94 1.47 2.49 14.43
C THR A 94 0.77 1.63 13.38
N TYR A 95 0.45 2.24 12.23
CA TYR A 95 -0.07 1.50 11.08
C TYR A 95 0.82 0.31 10.71
N ASN A 96 2.13 0.52 10.69
CA ASN A 96 3.10 -0.50 10.29
C ASN A 96 3.15 -1.72 11.21
N PHE A 97 2.69 -1.59 12.45
CA PHE A 97 2.57 -2.72 13.36
C PHE A 97 1.16 -3.31 13.34
N ALA A 98 0.14 -2.45 13.33
CA ALA A 98 -1.25 -2.88 13.35
C ALA A 98 -1.59 -3.73 12.11
N ASN A 99 -1.14 -3.33 10.91
CA ASN A 99 -1.43 -4.07 9.68
C ASN A 99 -0.96 -5.54 9.74
N VAL A 100 0.24 -5.80 10.30
CA VAL A 100 0.77 -7.17 10.43
C VAL A 100 -0.08 -8.00 11.40
N VAL A 101 -0.50 -7.39 12.51
CA VAL A 101 -1.33 -8.06 13.52
C VAL A 101 -2.73 -8.34 12.98
N ASP A 102 -3.34 -7.33 12.33
CA ASP A 102 -4.68 -7.43 11.77
C ASP A 102 -4.70 -8.44 10.62
N ASP A 103 -3.74 -8.40 9.70
CA ASP A 103 -3.65 -9.34 8.59
C ASP A 103 -3.53 -10.79 9.09
N HIS A 104 -2.72 -11.03 10.13
CA HIS A 104 -2.61 -12.36 10.72
C HIS A 104 -3.92 -12.80 11.40
N LEU A 105 -4.52 -11.94 12.24
CA LEU A 105 -5.73 -12.29 13.00
C LEU A 105 -6.97 -12.41 12.10
N MET A 106 -6.98 -11.72 10.96
CA MET A 106 -8.02 -11.82 9.93
C MET A 106 -7.75 -12.92 8.91
N GLU A 107 -6.68 -13.70 9.08
CA GLU A 107 -6.31 -14.81 8.20
C GLU A 107 -6.11 -14.38 6.73
N ILE A 108 -5.53 -13.17 6.51
CA ILE A 108 -5.23 -12.65 5.20
C ILE A 108 -4.13 -13.48 4.55
N THR A 109 -4.41 -14.08 3.40
CA THR A 109 -3.48 -14.91 2.64
C THR A 109 -2.67 -14.13 1.61
N HIS A 110 -3.24 -13.04 1.07
CA HIS A 110 -2.63 -12.22 0.03
C HIS A 110 -2.76 -10.74 0.38
N VAL A 111 -1.64 -10.02 0.42
CA VAL A 111 -1.60 -8.57 0.64
C VAL A 111 -1.38 -7.89 -0.70
N VAL A 112 -2.44 -7.23 -1.19
CA VAL A 112 -2.42 -6.46 -2.45
C VAL A 112 -2.41 -4.98 -2.12
N ARG A 113 -1.35 -4.26 -2.49
CA ARG A 113 -1.19 -2.82 -2.16
C ARG A 113 -0.26 -2.11 -3.13
N GLY A 114 -0.11 -0.80 -2.99
CA GLY A 114 0.78 0.00 -3.84
C GLY A 114 2.26 -0.32 -3.62
N ASN A 115 3.06 -0.15 -4.66
CA ASN A 115 4.49 -0.44 -4.65
C ASN A 115 5.33 0.48 -3.72
N GLU A 116 4.75 1.56 -3.20
CA GLU A 116 5.38 2.40 -2.18
C GLU A 116 5.69 1.64 -0.87
N TYR A 117 5.07 0.49 -0.66
CA TYR A 117 5.32 -0.36 0.51
C TYR A 117 6.43 -1.40 0.31
N LEU A 118 7.02 -1.51 -0.89
CA LEU A 118 8.10 -2.46 -1.16
C LEU A 118 9.27 -2.31 -0.18
N SER A 119 9.69 -1.07 0.09
CA SER A 119 10.79 -0.78 1.03
C SER A 119 10.47 -1.11 2.49
N SER A 120 9.20 -1.16 2.86
CA SER A 120 8.76 -1.50 4.22
C SER A 120 8.50 -2.98 4.43
N THR A 121 8.28 -3.74 3.36
CA THR A 121 7.94 -5.17 3.42
C THR A 121 8.96 -6.03 4.16
N PRO A 122 10.29 -5.83 4.04
CA PRO A 122 11.26 -6.58 4.84
C PRO A 122 11.03 -6.43 6.34
N LYS A 123 10.65 -5.22 6.81
CA LYS A 123 10.38 -4.94 8.22
C LYS A 123 9.11 -5.65 8.70
N TYR A 124 8.10 -5.77 7.86
CA TYR A 124 6.88 -6.52 8.16
C TYR A 124 7.16 -8.02 8.26
N ASN A 125 7.93 -8.59 7.34
CA ASN A 125 8.31 -10.00 7.37
C ASN A 125 9.04 -10.35 8.67
N ARG A 126 9.92 -9.48 9.13
CA ARG A 126 10.58 -9.68 10.43
C ARG A 126 9.60 -9.69 11.62
N LEU A 127 8.49 -8.97 11.56
CA LEU A 127 7.46 -9.05 12.58
C LEU A 127 6.74 -10.40 12.53
N TYR A 128 6.36 -10.89 11.34
CA TYR A 128 5.79 -12.23 11.18
C TYR A 128 6.74 -13.31 11.73
N GLU A 129 8.01 -13.25 11.38
CA GLU A 129 9.04 -14.17 11.87
C GLU A 129 9.20 -14.10 13.40
N ALA A 130 9.23 -12.90 13.97
CA ALA A 130 9.38 -12.70 15.42
C ALA A 130 8.21 -13.31 16.21
N PHE A 131 7.00 -13.24 15.65
CA PHE A 131 5.82 -13.87 16.23
C PHE A 131 5.73 -15.37 15.93
N GLY A 132 6.44 -15.87 14.92
CA GLY A 132 6.34 -17.23 14.42
C GLY A 132 5.08 -17.44 13.57
N TRP A 133 4.64 -16.38 12.89
CA TRP A 133 3.48 -16.38 12.01
C TRP A 133 3.90 -16.65 10.56
N GLU A 134 2.98 -17.18 9.77
CA GLU A 134 3.17 -17.34 8.33
C GLU A 134 3.14 -15.96 7.63
N ILE A 135 4.09 -15.76 6.71
CA ILE A 135 4.16 -14.54 5.90
C ILE A 135 3.15 -14.66 4.75
N PRO A 136 2.28 -13.65 4.55
CA PRO A 136 1.33 -13.67 3.44
C PRO A 136 2.02 -13.52 2.09
N THR A 137 1.32 -13.90 1.02
CA THR A 137 1.75 -13.61 -0.35
C THR A 137 1.62 -12.12 -0.65
N TYR A 138 2.66 -11.51 -1.21
CA TYR A 138 2.67 -10.09 -1.57
C TYR A 138 2.46 -9.87 -3.06
N ILE A 139 1.59 -8.90 -3.37
CA ILE A 139 1.34 -8.39 -4.73
C ILE A 139 1.39 -6.86 -4.66
N HIS A 140 2.52 -6.26 -5.00
CA HIS A 140 2.66 -4.81 -5.02
C HIS A 140 2.29 -4.26 -6.39
N LEU A 141 1.24 -3.43 -6.43
CA LEU A 141 0.72 -2.86 -7.67
C LEU A 141 1.50 -1.58 -8.05
N PRO A 142 1.71 -1.35 -9.36
CA PRO A 142 2.31 -0.11 -9.83
C PRO A 142 1.39 1.09 -9.57
N LEU A 143 1.98 2.29 -9.61
CA LEU A 143 1.22 3.53 -9.46
C LEU A 143 0.27 3.74 -10.65
N ILE A 144 -0.88 4.33 -10.35
CA ILE A 144 -1.75 4.95 -11.36
C ILE A 144 -1.44 6.45 -11.35
N THR A 145 -1.16 6.99 -12.52
CA THR A 145 -0.79 8.39 -12.73
C THR A 145 -1.82 9.11 -13.59
N ASP A 146 -1.81 10.42 -13.56
CA ASP A 146 -2.47 11.25 -14.57
C ASP A 146 -1.67 11.31 -15.90
N GLU A 147 -2.20 12.04 -16.86
CA GLU A 147 -1.56 12.23 -18.18
C GLU A 147 -0.21 12.97 -18.09
N GLU A 148 0.05 13.69 -17.00
CA GLU A 148 1.33 14.36 -16.71
C GLU A 148 2.31 13.45 -15.95
N HIS A 149 1.99 12.15 -15.78
CA HIS A 149 2.75 11.16 -15.02
C HIS A 149 2.89 11.49 -13.52
N LYS A 150 1.98 12.29 -12.97
CA LYS A 150 1.90 12.55 -11.53
C LYS A 150 0.96 11.55 -10.87
N LYS A 151 1.28 11.14 -9.65
CA LYS A 151 0.41 10.25 -8.85
C LYS A 151 -0.99 10.84 -8.75
N LEU A 152 -2.01 10.07 -9.10
CA LEU A 152 -3.40 10.46 -8.90
C LEU A 152 -3.65 10.80 -7.43
N SER A 153 -4.29 11.93 -7.18
CA SER A 153 -4.60 12.39 -5.83
C SER A 153 -6.07 12.80 -5.74
N LYS A 154 -6.64 12.76 -4.53
CA LYS A 154 -8.01 13.22 -4.27
C LYS A 154 -8.28 14.68 -4.73
N ARG A 155 -7.24 15.47 -4.98
CA ARG A 155 -7.36 16.86 -5.44
C ARG A 155 -7.55 16.99 -6.96
N SER A 156 -7.36 15.91 -7.72
CA SER A 156 -7.51 15.91 -9.17
C SER A 156 -8.95 15.74 -9.66
N GLY A 157 -9.93 15.62 -8.76
CA GLY A 157 -11.38 15.62 -9.09
C GLY A 157 -11.91 14.32 -9.73
N HIS A 158 -11.08 13.28 -9.89
CA HIS A 158 -11.44 12.01 -10.52
C HIS A 158 -10.94 10.81 -9.72
N SER A 159 -10.87 10.93 -8.41
CA SER A 159 -10.09 10.01 -7.58
C SER A 159 -10.91 9.00 -6.80
N SER A 160 -12.23 9.13 -6.77
CA SER A 160 -13.10 8.11 -6.18
C SER A 160 -14.03 7.51 -7.24
N PHE A 161 -14.46 6.30 -6.98
CA PHE A 161 -15.45 5.62 -7.82
C PHE A 161 -16.77 6.41 -7.87
N GLU A 162 -17.18 6.95 -6.72
CA GLU A 162 -18.39 7.74 -6.57
C GLU A 162 -18.36 9.00 -7.43
N ASP A 163 -17.24 9.76 -7.41
CA ASP A 163 -17.07 10.96 -8.23
C ASP A 163 -17.21 10.67 -9.74
N ILE A 164 -16.75 9.50 -10.17
CA ILE A 164 -16.84 9.06 -11.56
C ILE A 164 -18.29 8.70 -11.91
N ILE A 165 -18.98 7.96 -11.04
CA ILE A 165 -20.38 7.58 -11.25
C ILE A 165 -21.30 8.79 -11.27
N GLU A 166 -21.07 9.79 -10.40
CA GLU A 166 -21.83 11.04 -10.39
C GLU A 166 -21.71 11.85 -11.70
N GLN A 167 -20.62 11.67 -12.45
CA GLN A 167 -20.42 12.22 -13.77
C GLN A 167 -21.19 11.49 -14.88
N GLY A 168 -21.94 10.44 -14.55
CA GLY A 168 -22.77 9.68 -15.49
C GLY A 168 -22.08 8.48 -16.13
N PHE A 169 -20.94 8.06 -15.63
CA PHE A 169 -20.31 6.81 -16.08
C PHE A 169 -21.05 5.57 -15.53
N LEU A 170 -21.15 4.55 -16.36
CA LEU A 170 -21.75 3.27 -15.96
C LEU A 170 -20.77 2.51 -15.04
N PRO A 171 -21.23 1.96 -13.91
CA PRO A 171 -20.38 1.17 -13.01
C PRO A 171 -19.63 0.05 -13.72
N GLU A 172 -20.29 -0.65 -14.64
CA GLU A 172 -19.74 -1.74 -15.42
C GLU A 172 -18.55 -1.27 -16.30
N ALA A 173 -18.69 -0.10 -16.92
CA ALA A 173 -17.61 0.49 -17.74
C ALA A 173 -16.43 0.91 -16.88
N VAL A 174 -16.68 1.49 -15.70
CA VAL A 174 -15.62 1.90 -14.76
C VAL A 174 -14.85 0.68 -14.24
N VAL A 175 -15.54 -0.38 -13.84
CA VAL A 175 -14.90 -1.64 -13.38
C VAL A 175 -14.03 -2.24 -14.48
N ASN A 176 -14.55 -2.33 -15.73
CA ASN A 176 -13.77 -2.82 -16.86
C ASN A 176 -12.54 -1.95 -17.13
N PHE A 177 -12.70 -0.62 -17.11
CA PHE A 177 -11.60 0.31 -17.32
C PHE A 177 -10.51 0.15 -16.26
N ILE A 178 -10.87 0.07 -14.96
CA ILE A 178 -9.94 -0.10 -13.85
C ILE A 178 -9.19 -1.44 -13.98
N ALA A 179 -9.88 -2.51 -14.37
CA ALA A 179 -9.21 -3.81 -14.59
C ALA A 179 -8.10 -3.70 -15.64
N LEU A 180 -8.31 -2.94 -16.71
CA LEU A 180 -7.32 -2.75 -17.78
C LEU A 180 -6.22 -1.73 -17.46
N LEU A 181 -6.30 -0.99 -16.36
CA LEU A 181 -5.27 -0.02 -15.98
C LEU A 181 -3.91 -0.67 -15.62
N GLY A 182 -3.87 -1.93 -15.37
CA GLY A 182 -2.61 -2.60 -15.06
C GLY A 182 -2.57 -4.04 -15.53
N TRP A 183 -3.70 -4.57 -15.97
CA TRP A 183 -3.83 -5.94 -16.44
C TRP A 183 -4.09 -5.98 -17.96
N SER A 184 -3.62 -7.02 -18.64
CA SER A 184 -3.84 -7.23 -20.06
C SER A 184 -4.41 -8.62 -20.33
N PRO A 185 -5.54 -8.73 -21.06
CA PRO A 185 -6.08 -10.01 -21.50
C PRO A 185 -5.18 -10.69 -22.52
N GLU A 186 -5.43 -11.97 -22.84
CA GLU A 186 -4.62 -12.71 -23.82
C GLU A 186 -4.87 -12.27 -25.26
N ASP A 187 -6.09 -11.85 -25.53
CA ASP A 187 -6.60 -11.58 -26.89
C ASP A 187 -6.69 -10.08 -27.23
N ASN A 188 -6.15 -9.20 -26.40
CA ASN A 188 -6.21 -7.75 -26.56
C ASN A 188 -7.64 -7.17 -26.61
N ARG A 189 -8.67 -7.88 -26.15
CA ARG A 189 -10.00 -7.30 -25.96
C ARG A 189 -9.98 -6.19 -24.93
N GLU A 190 -10.86 -5.22 -25.10
CA GLU A 190 -10.98 -4.09 -24.18
C GLU A 190 -12.35 -4.00 -23.50
N ILE A 191 -13.37 -4.67 -24.05
CA ILE A 191 -14.73 -4.67 -23.50
C ILE A 191 -15.05 -6.05 -22.93
N PHE A 192 -15.39 -6.08 -21.65
CA PHE A 192 -15.69 -7.28 -20.87
C PHE A 192 -16.94 -7.08 -20.03
N SER A 193 -17.83 -8.06 -19.98
CA SER A 193 -18.78 -8.15 -18.88
C SER A 193 -18.06 -8.47 -17.57
N LEU A 194 -18.70 -8.23 -16.44
CA LEU A 194 -18.15 -8.57 -15.12
C LEU A 194 -17.85 -10.08 -15.01
N ASP A 195 -18.72 -10.93 -15.55
CA ASP A 195 -18.56 -12.39 -15.52
C ASP A 195 -17.34 -12.82 -16.35
N GLU A 196 -17.09 -12.18 -17.50
CA GLU A 196 -15.87 -12.41 -18.30
C GLU A 196 -14.62 -11.95 -17.56
N LEU A 197 -14.65 -10.76 -16.90
CA LEU A 197 -13.53 -10.30 -16.09
C LEU A 197 -13.23 -11.27 -14.95
N ILE A 198 -14.24 -11.75 -14.23
CA ILE A 198 -14.04 -12.72 -13.13
C ILE A 198 -13.39 -14.01 -13.65
N LYS A 199 -13.77 -14.45 -14.85
CA LYS A 199 -13.27 -15.68 -15.45
C LYS A 199 -11.83 -15.54 -15.98
N GLU A 200 -11.50 -14.39 -16.55
CA GLU A 200 -10.26 -14.20 -17.32
C GLU A 200 -9.17 -13.45 -16.55
N PHE A 201 -9.55 -12.70 -15.50
CA PHE A 201 -8.59 -11.94 -14.71
C PHE A 201 -7.60 -12.85 -13.99
N ASP A 202 -6.32 -12.61 -14.24
CA ASP A 202 -5.22 -13.27 -13.55
C ASP A 202 -4.21 -12.20 -13.08
N TYR A 203 -4.03 -12.07 -11.78
CA TYR A 203 -3.13 -11.08 -11.19
C TYR A 203 -1.66 -11.24 -11.67
N ARG A 204 -1.24 -12.44 -12.06
CA ARG A 204 0.11 -12.72 -12.60
C ARG A 204 0.38 -12.00 -13.94
N ARG A 205 -0.68 -11.48 -14.55
CA ARG A 205 -0.62 -10.71 -15.81
C ARG A 205 -0.70 -9.21 -15.58
N ILE A 206 -0.62 -8.74 -14.32
CA ILE A 206 -0.53 -7.33 -14.02
C ILE A 206 0.85 -6.81 -14.44
N ASN A 207 0.87 -5.68 -15.12
CA ASN A 207 2.09 -5.03 -15.58
C ASN A 207 2.85 -4.41 -14.40
N LYS A 208 4.19 -4.35 -14.51
CA LYS A 208 5.06 -3.72 -13.48
C LYS A 208 5.18 -2.20 -13.65
N SER A 209 4.84 -1.69 -14.82
CA SER A 209 4.95 -0.26 -15.15
C SER A 209 3.75 0.54 -14.67
N PRO A 210 3.93 1.80 -14.26
CA PRO A 210 2.82 2.68 -13.97
C PRO A 210 1.85 2.78 -15.12
N SER A 211 0.55 2.86 -14.81
CA SER A 211 -0.53 3.03 -15.78
C SER A 211 -1.06 4.46 -15.73
N VAL A 212 -1.39 5.02 -16.90
CA VAL A 212 -1.99 6.35 -17.00
C VAL A 212 -3.51 6.23 -16.95
N PHE A 213 -4.15 7.01 -16.09
CA PHE A 213 -5.60 7.14 -16.05
C PHE A 213 -6.06 8.02 -17.22
N ASP A 214 -6.43 7.38 -18.33
CA ASP A 214 -6.89 8.06 -19.55
C ASP A 214 -8.42 8.23 -19.51
N MET A 215 -8.86 9.46 -19.26
CA MET A 215 -10.29 9.82 -19.24
C MET A 215 -10.93 9.69 -20.62
N GLY A 216 -10.19 9.89 -21.71
CA GLY A 216 -10.66 9.69 -23.08
C GLY A 216 -11.02 8.23 -23.33
N LYS A 217 -10.15 7.31 -22.89
CA LYS A 217 -10.39 5.88 -22.98
C LYS A 217 -11.59 5.44 -22.12
N LEU A 218 -11.73 5.97 -20.92
CA LEU A 218 -12.90 5.69 -20.07
C LEU A 218 -14.20 6.17 -20.74
N LYS A 219 -14.23 7.37 -21.33
CA LYS A 219 -15.39 7.89 -22.07
C LYS A 219 -15.74 7.02 -23.27
N TRP A 220 -14.74 6.61 -24.05
CA TRP A 220 -14.94 5.70 -25.18
C TRP A 220 -15.55 4.39 -24.70
N MET A 221 -14.97 3.75 -23.69
CA MET A 221 -15.45 2.49 -23.14
C MET A 221 -16.89 2.60 -22.62
N ASN A 222 -17.19 3.67 -21.87
CA ASN A 222 -18.54 3.95 -21.41
C ASN A 222 -19.54 4.05 -22.59
N GLY A 223 -19.13 4.70 -23.68
CA GLY A 223 -19.92 4.77 -24.90
C GLY A 223 -20.21 3.41 -25.53
N GLU A 224 -19.25 2.48 -25.52
CA GLU A 224 -19.45 1.12 -26.02
C GLU A 224 -20.48 0.34 -25.16
N TYR A 225 -20.44 0.46 -23.84
CA TYR A 225 -21.43 -0.13 -22.95
C TYR A 225 -22.83 0.45 -23.17
N ILE A 226 -22.95 1.78 -23.37
CA ILE A 226 -24.25 2.44 -23.68
C ILE A 226 -24.81 1.94 -25.01
N LYS A 227 -23.99 1.84 -26.07
CA LYS A 227 -24.41 1.33 -27.38
C LYS A 227 -24.89 -0.13 -27.34
N ALA A 228 -24.31 -0.92 -26.46
CA ALA A 228 -24.64 -2.33 -26.30
C ALA A 228 -25.93 -2.59 -25.46
N MET A 229 -26.49 -1.55 -24.82
CA MET A 229 -27.74 -1.69 -24.05
C MET A 229 -28.93 -1.86 -24.98
N ASP A 230 -29.91 -2.65 -24.53
CA ASP A 230 -31.26 -2.58 -25.09
C ASP A 230 -31.92 -1.22 -24.80
N PHE A 231 -32.89 -0.85 -25.61
CA PHE A 231 -33.52 0.49 -25.54
C PHE A 231 -34.19 0.74 -24.21
N ASP A 232 -34.86 -0.23 -23.60
CA ASP A 232 -35.63 -0.05 -22.37
C ASP A 232 -34.66 0.26 -21.20
N LYS A 233 -33.57 -0.51 -21.10
CA LYS A 233 -32.53 -0.29 -20.10
C LYS A 233 -31.80 1.06 -20.29
N PHE A 234 -31.53 1.40 -21.53
CA PHE A 234 -30.95 2.73 -21.86
C PHE A 234 -31.91 3.85 -21.43
N TYR A 235 -33.19 3.74 -21.78
CA TYR A 235 -34.19 4.75 -21.45
C TYR A 235 -34.31 4.95 -19.93
N GLU A 236 -34.40 3.85 -19.17
CA GLU A 236 -34.47 3.89 -17.71
C GLU A 236 -33.29 4.63 -17.11
N LYS A 237 -32.06 4.31 -17.57
CA LYS A 237 -30.82 4.97 -17.09
C LYS A 237 -30.69 6.43 -17.53
N ALA A 238 -31.25 6.81 -18.67
CA ALA A 238 -31.21 8.16 -19.20
C ALA A 238 -32.23 9.11 -18.55
N LEU A 239 -33.34 8.61 -18.06
CA LEU A 239 -34.46 9.41 -17.47
C LEU A 239 -33.98 10.44 -16.43
N PRO A 240 -33.10 10.13 -15.45
CA PRO A 240 -32.66 11.10 -14.46
C PRO A 240 -31.94 12.32 -15.07
N TYR A 241 -31.32 12.17 -16.24
CA TYR A 241 -30.60 13.22 -16.93
C TYR A 241 -31.47 14.05 -17.89
N LEU A 242 -32.64 13.53 -18.25
CA LEU A 242 -33.58 14.23 -19.12
C LEU A 242 -34.49 15.21 -18.36
N HIS A 243 -34.56 15.10 -17.04
CA HIS A 243 -35.39 15.92 -16.16
C HIS A 243 -34.61 16.99 -15.39
N GLN A 244 -33.34 17.16 -15.69
CA GLN A 244 -32.51 18.27 -15.21
C GLN A 244 -32.56 19.44 -16.19
#